data_0921892754234c03b110b25c762d0ef9
#
_entry.id   0921892754234c03b110b25c762d0ef9
#
_cell.length_a   1.000
_cell.length_b   1.000
_cell.length_c   1.000
_cell.angle_alpha   90.00
_cell.angle_beta   90.00
_cell.angle_gamma   90.00
#
_symmetry.space_group_name_H-M   'P 1'
#
loop_
_entity.id
_entity.type
_entity.pdbx_description
1 polymer ?
#
loop_
_entity_poly.entity_id
_entity_poly.type
_entity_poly.pdbx_seq_one_letter_code
_entity_poly.pdbx_strand_id
1 'polypeptide(L)'
;MANPGALMLADLREKYEAEPSSRTFDRLYDDSEWGQMFAVLHKRLNEHFSAINGRAETTHHYWADDSRELLSLIKDLDADLRTLRRAGVEVQLVDSYQDAVKRCRPWLSPSGGSTVPEDFEPIEIITYEPVLTLATDVKLKKHQVPMELKMVGSGSFAHVYSYVDPDYGIKFAVKRAKKNLGDRDLARFRQEFEVLKSLSFPYVVEVYRYDDTLNEYRMEYCDSTLRDYIRKKNASISFAARKRISLQFLYGINYLHHQKLLHRDISLQNILLKVFGSGAVLVKLSDFGLVKDQTSEFTRTQTEMKGTIRDPLLGSFKDYAVVNEMYSIGHILAYIFTGRESLPPATGEVERIIHKCAVNDVNQRYQAVTELIAEVETLEAPSIQAIA
;
A
#
# COMPACT_ATOMS: atom_id res chain seq x y z
N MET A 1 3.44 -47.26 8.11
CA MET A 1 2.76 -47.36 6.79
C MET A 1 3.21 -46.16 5.96
N ALA A 2 3.69 -46.41 4.76
CA ALA A 2 4.12 -45.29 3.89
C ALA A 2 2.94 -44.39 3.59
N ASN A 3 3.17 -43.07 3.64
CA ASN A 3 2.13 -42.07 3.31
C ASN A 3 1.75 -42.25 1.81
N PRO A 4 0.47 -42.54 1.49
CA PRO A 4 0.04 -42.76 0.10
C PRO A 4 0.45 -41.64 -0.85
N GLY A 5 0.47 -40.39 -0.36
CA GLY A 5 0.93 -39.21 -1.12
C GLY A 5 2.42 -39.29 -1.50
N ALA A 6 3.27 -39.79 -0.58
CA ALA A 6 4.70 -39.89 -0.83
C ALA A 6 5.00 -40.96 -1.91
N LEU A 7 4.25 -42.06 -1.95
CA LEU A 7 4.41 -43.09 -2.98
C LEU A 7 4.01 -42.54 -4.36
N MET A 8 2.88 -41.83 -4.46
CA MET A 8 2.44 -41.22 -5.73
C MET A 8 3.43 -40.18 -6.27
N LEU A 9 4.10 -39.43 -5.37
CA LEU A 9 5.14 -38.46 -5.77
C LEU A 9 6.42 -39.17 -6.27
N ALA A 10 6.78 -40.31 -5.66
CA ALA A 10 7.92 -41.11 -6.10
C ALA A 10 7.69 -41.71 -7.51
N ASP A 11 6.51 -42.29 -7.75
CA ASP A 11 6.13 -42.84 -9.06
C ASP A 11 6.16 -41.75 -10.15
N LEU A 12 5.71 -40.51 -9.79
CA LEU A 12 5.71 -39.38 -10.71
C LEU A 12 7.14 -38.90 -11.03
N ARG A 13 8.06 -38.91 -10.08
CA ARG A 13 9.48 -38.60 -10.33
C ARG A 13 10.12 -39.62 -11.26
N GLU A 14 9.95 -40.91 -10.96
CA GLU A 14 10.49 -42.00 -11.76
C GLU A 14 10.00 -41.92 -13.23
N LYS A 15 8.73 -41.55 -13.45
CA LYS A 15 8.16 -41.35 -14.80
C LYS A 15 8.98 -40.37 -15.63
N TYR A 16 9.46 -39.27 -15.04
CA TYR A 16 10.15 -38.20 -15.75
C TYR A 16 11.69 -38.25 -15.68
N GLU A 17 12.28 -39.02 -14.75
CA GLU A 17 13.75 -39.17 -14.66
C GLU A 17 14.38 -39.76 -15.91
N ALA A 18 13.67 -40.66 -16.59
CA ALA A 18 14.15 -41.32 -17.80
C ALA A 18 13.86 -40.53 -19.09
N GLU A 19 13.07 -39.47 -19.04
CA GLU A 19 12.71 -38.70 -20.23
C GLU A 19 13.77 -37.62 -20.54
N PRO A 20 14.18 -37.49 -21.84
CA PRO A 20 15.19 -36.53 -22.24
C PRO A 20 14.61 -35.12 -22.23
N SER A 21 15.20 -34.21 -21.45
CA SER A 21 15.00 -32.78 -21.54
C SER A 21 16.09 -32.11 -22.41
N SER A 22 16.22 -30.79 -22.33
CA SER A 22 17.33 -30.08 -22.94
C SER A 22 17.98 -29.15 -21.94
N ARG A 23 19.29 -28.88 -22.09
CA ARG A 23 20.05 -27.98 -21.22
C ARG A 23 19.43 -26.60 -21.07
N THR A 24 18.70 -26.12 -22.08
CA THR A 24 18.00 -24.83 -22.05
C THR A 24 16.85 -24.85 -21.04
N PHE A 25 16.01 -25.91 -21.12
CA PHE A 25 14.88 -26.05 -20.22
C PHE A 25 15.31 -26.49 -18.81
N ASP A 26 16.33 -27.35 -18.70
CA ASP A 26 16.86 -27.75 -17.38
C ASP A 26 17.25 -26.55 -16.54
N ARG A 27 17.96 -25.56 -17.13
CA ARG A 27 18.38 -24.35 -16.44
C ARG A 27 17.24 -23.47 -15.96
N LEU A 28 16.07 -23.50 -16.62
CA LEU A 28 14.92 -22.73 -16.20
C LEU A 28 14.29 -23.24 -14.90
N TYR A 29 14.58 -24.50 -14.55
CA TYR A 29 13.94 -25.20 -13.44
C TYR A 29 14.94 -25.78 -12.43
N ASP A 30 16.22 -25.38 -12.47
CA ASP A 30 17.30 -25.89 -11.63
C ASP A 30 17.01 -25.83 -10.12
N ASP A 31 16.25 -24.81 -9.68
CA ASP A 31 15.90 -24.63 -8.27
C ASP A 31 14.63 -25.38 -7.85
N SER A 32 13.99 -26.12 -8.75
CA SER A 32 12.75 -26.83 -8.48
C SER A 32 12.95 -28.28 -8.15
N GLU A 33 12.33 -28.78 -7.09
CA GLU A 33 12.25 -30.21 -6.77
C GLU A 33 11.62 -31.05 -7.90
N TRP A 34 10.82 -30.42 -8.77
CA TRP A 34 10.13 -30.97 -9.92
C TRP A 34 10.75 -30.53 -11.25
N GLY A 35 11.99 -30.02 -11.19
CA GLY A 35 12.67 -29.41 -12.34
C GLY A 35 12.69 -30.27 -13.58
N GLN A 36 13.06 -31.54 -13.47
CA GLN A 36 13.09 -32.48 -14.59
C GLN A 36 11.71 -32.66 -15.26
N MET A 37 10.66 -32.85 -14.46
CA MET A 37 9.29 -32.95 -14.97
C MET A 37 8.87 -31.67 -15.71
N PHE A 38 9.14 -30.52 -15.12
CA PHE A 38 8.75 -29.22 -15.69
C PHE A 38 9.54 -28.95 -16.99
N ALA A 39 10.82 -29.26 -17.03
CA ALA A 39 11.66 -29.11 -18.22
C ALA A 39 11.17 -29.94 -19.37
N VAL A 40 10.85 -31.22 -19.12
CA VAL A 40 10.30 -32.16 -20.11
C VAL A 40 8.97 -31.70 -20.66
N LEU A 41 8.04 -31.35 -19.77
CA LEU A 41 6.70 -30.87 -20.15
C LEU A 41 6.77 -29.56 -20.94
N HIS A 42 7.59 -28.60 -20.51
CA HIS A 42 7.79 -27.35 -21.21
C HIS A 42 8.34 -27.53 -22.61
N LYS A 43 9.40 -28.34 -22.75
CA LYS A 43 9.99 -28.71 -24.04
C LYS A 43 8.94 -29.31 -24.97
N ARG A 44 8.21 -30.33 -24.53
CA ARG A 44 7.20 -31.04 -25.34
C ARG A 44 6.05 -30.13 -25.77
N LEU A 45 5.56 -29.28 -24.88
CA LEU A 45 4.53 -28.27 -25.22
C LEU A 45 5.03 -27.33 -26.32
N ASN A 46 6.27 -26.84 -26.21
CA ASN A 46 6.87 -25.94 -27.20
C ASN A 46 7.05 -26.63 -28.57
N GLU A 47 7.45 -27.89 -28.60
CA GLU A 47 7.58 -28.65 -29.83
C GLU A 47 6.24 -28.75 -30.56
N HIS A 48 5.16 -29.12 -29.86
CA HIS A 48 3.82 -29.20 -30.43
C HIS A 48 3.25 -27.84 -30.83
N PHE A 49 3.39 -26.83 -30.00
CA PHE A 49 2.89 -25.48 -30.30
C PHE A 49 3.63 -24.86 -31.49
N SER A 50 4.94 -25.05 -31.60
CA SER A 50 5.73 -24.60 -32.75
C SER A 50 5.28 -25.30 -34.03
N ALA A 51 5.02 -26.62 -33.97
CA ALA A 51 4.52 -27.39 -35.12
C ALA A 51 3.12 -26.91 -35.53
N ILE A 52 2.21 -26.63 -34.59
CA ILE A 52 0.87 -26.06 -34.87
C ILE A 52 1.00 -24.72 -35.57
N ASN A 53 1.82 -23.78 -35.03
CA ASN A 53 2.05 -22.47 -35.63
C ASN A 53 2.52 -22.61 -37.09
N GLY A 54 3.52 -23.46 -37.36
CA GLY A 54 3.99 -23.70 -38.71
C GLY A 54 2.94 -24.32 -39.63
N ARG A 55 2.03 -25.15 -39.11
CA ARG A 55 0.91 -25.71 -39.89
C ARG A 55 -0.20 -24.68 -40.13
N ALA A 56 -0.48 -23.83 -39.19
CA ALA A 56 -1.44 -22.72 -39.36
C ALA A 56 -1.03 -21.79 -40.50
N GLU A 57 0.26 -21.54 -40.69
CA GLU A 57 0.80 -20.68 -41.76
C GLU A 57 0.88 -21.38 -43.12
N THR A 58 0.78 -22.72 -43.20
CA THR A 58 1.05 -23.48 -44.42
C THR A 58 -0.12 -24.33 -44.90
N THR A 59 -0.26 -25.52 -44.31
CA THR A 59 -1.18 -26.56 -44.80
C THR A 59 -2.52 -26.59 -44.05
N HIS A 60 -2.64 -25.90 -42.93
CA HIS A 60 -3.75 -26.01 -41.97
C HIS A 60 -4.04 -27.48 -41.57
N HIS A 61 -3.09 -28.37 -41.74
CA HIS A 61 -3.24 -29.79 -41.42
C HIS A 61 -2.16 -30.24 -40.41
N TYR A 62 -2.60 -30.55 -39.20
CA TYR A 62 -1.78 -31.09 -38.12
C TYR A 62 -1.91 -32.62 -38.15
N TRP A 63 -0.81 -33.33 -38.24
CA TRP A 63 -0.81 -34.78 -38.54
C TRP A 63 -1.45 -35.58 -37.42
N ALA A 64 -1.95 -36.80 -37.79
CA ALA A 64 -2.68 -37.65 -36.88
C ALA A 64 -1.79 -38.15 -35.71
N ASP A 65 -0.51 -38.44 -35.97
CA ASP A 65 0.43 -38.84 -34.92
C ASP A 65 0.70 -37.70 -33.94
N ASP A 66 1.05 -36.52 -34.46
CA ASP A 66 1.27 -35.30 -33.62
C ASP A 66 0.02 -34.92 -32.81
N SER A 67 -1.17 -35.09 -33.42
CA SER A 67 -2.46 -34.84 -32.72
C SER A 67 -2.67 -35.81 -31.57
N ARG A 68 -2.37 -37.09 -31.74
CA ARG A 68 -2.45 -38.10 -30.69
C ARG A 68 -1.46 -37.82 -29.57
N GLU A 69 -0.22 -37.49 -29.93
CA GLU A 69 0.84 -37.18 -28.96
C GLU A 69 0.48 -35.94 -28.11
N LEU A 70 0.00 -34.86 -28.76
CA LEU A 70 -0.44 -33.67 -28.02
C LEU A 70 -1.65 -33.93 -27.13
N LEU A 71 -2.66 -34.68 -27.61
CA LEU A 71 -3.80 -35.08 -26.79
C LEU A 71 -3.37 -35.93 -25.58
N SER A 72 -2.42 -36.85 -25.77
CA SER A 72 -1.84 -37.63 -24.66
C SER A 72 -1.07 -36.74 -23.71
N LEU A 73 -0.22 -35.84 -24.21
CA LEU A 73 0.52 -34.86 -23.39
C LEU A 73 -0.40 -33.98 -22.52
N ILE A 74 -1.46 -33.47 -23.12
CA ILE A 74 -2.44 -32.66 -22.38
C ILE A 74 -3.15 -33.47 -21.29
N LYS A 75 -3.52 -34.72 -21.58
CA LYS A 75 -4.12 -35.65 -20.62
C LYS A 75 -3.17 -35.99 -19.49
N ASP A 76 -1.92 -36.26 -19.79
CA ASP A 76 -0.87 -36.58 -18.82
C ASP A 76 -0.58 -35.37 -17.95
N LEU A 77 -0.42 -34.16 -18.54
CA LEU A 77 -0.25 -32.90 -17.81
C LEU A 77 -1.39 -32.69 -16.79
N ASP A 78 -2.64 -32.82 -17.24
CA ASP A 78 -3.81 -32.67 -16.34
C ASP A 78 -3.80 -33.74 -15.22
N ALA A 79 -3.38 -34.96 -15.48
CA ALA A 79 -3.33 -36.05 -14.49
C ALA A 79 -2.20 -35.81 -13.48
N ASP A 80 -1.02 -35.46 -13.97
CA ASP A 80 0.18 -35.27 -13.16
C ASP A 80 0.03 -34.01 -12.25
N LEU A 81 -0.50 -32.90 -12.77
CA LEU A 81 -0.82 -31.72 -11.95
C LEU A 81 -1.88 -32.02 -10.87
N ARG A 82 -2.90 -32.85 -11.17
CA ARG A 82 -3.84 -33.33 -10.15
C ARG A 82 -3.17 -34.18 -9.08
N THR A 83 -2.21 -35.03 -9.46
CA THR A 83 -1.46 -35.87 -8.53
C THR A 83 -0.62 -35.04 -7.59
N LEU A 84 0.12 -34.04 -8.10
CA LEU A 84 0.88 -33.08 -7.31
C LEU A 84 -0.02 -32.34 -6.33
N ARG A 85 -1.16 -31.80 -6.79
CA ARG A 85 -2.13 -31.08 -5.97
C ARG A 85 -2.69 -31.94 -4.83
N ARG A 86 -3.02 -33.22 -5.09
CA ARG A 86 -3.49 -34.15 -4.04
C ARG A 86 -2.43 -34.42 -2.98
N ALA A 87 -1.16 -34.36 -3.35
CA ALA A 87 -0.03 -34.49 -2.44
C ALA A 87 0.37 -33.16 -1.74
N GLY A 88 -0.37 -32.07 -1.98
CA GLY A 88 -0.12 -30.76 -1.37
C GLY A 88 0.88 -29.89 -2.12
N VAL A 89 1.25 -30.27 -3.35
CA VAL A 89 2.15 -29.51 -4.21
C VAL A 89 1.30 -28.78 -5.26
N GLU A 90 1.08 -27.49 -5.06
CA GLU A 90 0.35 -26.64 -6.00
C GLU A 90 1.27 -26.18 -7.12
N VAL A 91 0.92 -26.55 -8.35
CA VAL A 91 1.65 -26.15 -9.57
C VAL A 91 0.70 -25.38 -10.47
N GLN A 92 1.20 -24.31 -11.06
CA GLN A 92 0.49 -23.47 -12.02
C GLN A 92 1.20 -23.50 -13.37
N LEU A 93 0.43 -23.70 -14.44
CA LEU A 93 0.85 -23.42 -15.81
C LEU A 93 0.53 -21.95 -16.11
N VAL A 94 1.41 -21.21 -16.77
CA VAL A 94 1.17 -19.81 -17.14
C VAL A 94 -0.08 -19.67 -18.01
N ASP A 95 -0.79 -18.54 -17.85
CA ASP A 95 -2.11 -18.33 -18.47
C ASP A 95 -2.07 -18.46 -20.00
N SER A 96 -1.02 -17.96 -20.66
CA SER A 96 -0.83 -18.07 -22.11
C SER A 96 -0.82 -19.53 -22.59
N TYR A 97 -0.20 -20.45 -21.82
CA TYR A 97 -0.14 -21.88 -22.16
C TYR A 97 -1.43 -22.60 -21.77
N GLN A 98 -2.08 -22.21 -20.68
CA GLN A 98 -3.42 -22.72 -20.36
C GLN A 98 -4.42 -22.38 -21.49
N ASP A 99 -4.36 -21.16 -21.99
CA ASP A 99 -5.23 -20.70 -23.07
C ASP A 99 -4.87 -21.35 -24.41
N ALA A 100 -3.58 -21.56 -24.70
CA ALA A 100 -3.15 -22.33 -25.87
C ALA A 100 -3.70 -23.76 -25.85
N VAL A 101 -3.59 -24.46 -24.71
CA VAL A 101 -4.17 -25.82 -24.54
C VAL A 101 -5.68 -25.80 -24.74
N LYS A 102 -6.41 -24.80 -24.16
CA LYS A 102 -7.86 -24.66 -24.33
C LYS A 102 -8.26 -24.41 -25.78
N ARG A 103 -7.51 -23.60 -26.52
CA ARG A 103 -7.76 -23.29 -27.95
C ARG A 103 -7.48 -24.48 -28.86
N CYS A 104 -6.46 -25.32 -28.55
CA CYS A 104 -6.12 -26.47 -29.33
C CYS A 104 -7.08 -27.64 -29.14
N ARG A 105 -7.51 -27.92 -27.91
CA ARG A 105 -8.30 -29.10 -27.53
C ARG A 105 -9.57 -29.33 -28.38
N PRO A 106 -10.38 -28.34 -28.78
CA PRO A 106 -11.63 -28.56 -29.51
C PRO A 106 -11.49 -29.13 -30.92
N TRP A 107 -10.39 -28.83 -31.63
CA TRP A 107 -10.17 -29.27 -33.02
C TRP A 107 -9.16 -30.40 -33.15
N LEU A 108 -8.46 -30.78 -32.07
CA LEU A 108 -7.55 -31.93 -32.11
C LEU A 108 -8.33 -33.24 -32.25
N SER A 109 -7.97 -34.04 -33.23
CA SER A 109 -8.55 -35.37 -33.52
C SER A 109 -7.52 -36.49 -33.41
N PRO A 110 -7.86 -37.60 -32.75
CA PRO A 110 -6.94 -38.74 -32.62
C PRO A 110 -6.82 -39.57 -33.91
N SER A 111 -7.65 -39.31 -34.93
CA SER A 111 -7.64 -40.04 -36.19
C SER A 111 -7.82 -39.12 -37.40
N GLY A 112 -7.13 -39.42 -38.49
CA GLY A 112 -7.22 -38.68 -39.74
C GLY A 112 -6.48 -37.33 -39.78
N GLY A 113 -5.82 -36.95 -38.65
CA GLY A 113 -5.22 -35.63 -38.49
C GLY A 113 -6.22 -34.58 -38.05
N SER A 114 -5.74 -33.37 -37.75
CA SER A 114 -6.54 -32.25 -37.23
C SER A 114 -6.48 -31.05 -38.17
N THR A 115 -7.60 -30.42 -38.43
CA THR A 115 -7.63 -29.17 -39.20
C THR A 115 -7.43 -27.99 -38.24
N VAL A 116 -6.33 -27.25 -38.42
CA VAL A 116 -6.08 -26.03 -37.70
C VAL A 116 -7.05 -24.94 -38.21
N PRO A 117 -7.82 -24.26 -37.36
CA PRO A 117 -8.74 -23.21 -37.78
C PRO A 117 -8.04 -22.12 -38.61
N GLU A 118 -8.74 -21.55 -39.61
CA GLU A 118 -8.18 -20.48 -40.46
C GLU A 118 -7.88 -19.21 -39.69
N ASP A 119 -8.64 -18.96 -38.62
CA ASP A 119 -8.51 -17.81 -37.70
C ASP A 119 -7.64 -18.14 -36.47
N PHE A 120 -6.83 -19.20 -36.55
CA PHE A 120 -5.98 -19.60 -35.43
C PHE A 120 -4.87 -18.60 -35.17
N GLU A 121 -4.92 -17.91 -34.04
CA GLU A 121 -3.87 -16.99 -33.61
C GLU A 121 -2.62 -17.80 -33.18
N PRO A 122 -1.41 -17.44 -33.67
CA PRO A 122 -0.18 -18.10 -33.30
C PRO A 122 0.03 -18.14 -31.78
N ILE A 123 0.53 -19.25 -31.29
CA ILE A 123 0.88 -19.44 -29.87
C ILE A 123 2.26 -18.84 -29.64
N GLU A 124 2.41 -17.99 -28.65
CA GLU A 124 3.72 -17.51 -28.20
C GLU A 124 4.56 -18.66 -27.63
N ILE A 125 5.76 -18.88 -28.16
CA ILE A 125 6.66 -19.93 -27.72
C ILE A 125 7.65 -19.35 -26.70
N ILE A 126 7.45 -19.67 -25.45
CA ILE A 126 8.29 -19.18 -24.33
C ILE A 126 9.48 -20.14 -24.15
N THR A 127 10.71 -19.62 -24.30
CA THR A 127 11.95 -20.41 -24.13
C THR A 127 12.91 -19.77 -23.11
N TYR A 128 12.57 -18.63 -22.55
CA TYR A 128 13.42 -17.77 -21.73
C TYR A 128 12.97 -17.69 -20.26
N GLU A 129 11.80 -18.20 -19.93
CA GLU A 129 11.27 -18.22 -18.56
C GLU A 129 10.45 -19.50 -18.29
N PRO A 130 10.27 -19.91 -17.02
CA PRO A 130 9.46 -21.05 -16.64
C PRO A 130 7.98 -20.86 -17.00
N VAL A 131 7.37 -21.89 -17.63
CA VAL A 131 5.92 -21.93 -17.89
C VAL A 131 5.15 -22.74 -16.85
N LEU A 132 5.84 -23.56 -16.05
CA LEU A 132 5.31 -24.30 -14.92
C LEU A 132 5.97 -23.77 -13.65
N THR A 133 5.20 -23.31 -12.69
CA THR A 133 5.72 -22.76 -11.42
C THR A 133 5.02 -23.39 -10.23
N LEU A 134 5.75 -23.54 -9.13
CA LEU A 134 5.12 -23.87 -7.84
C LEU A 134 4.33 -22.66 -7.37
N ALA A 135 3.06 -22.87 -7.06
CA ALA A 135 2.26 -21.83 -6.44
C ALA A 135 2.75 -21.61 -5.00
N THR A 136 3.34 -20.47 -4.75
CA THR A 136 3.70 -20.03 -3.40
C THR A 136 2.53 -19.26 -2.80
N ASP A 137 1.66 -19.96 -2.10
CA ASP A 137 0.60 -19.33 -1.33
C ASP A 137 1.15 -18.79 -0.02
N VAL A 138 1.00 -17.48 0.21
CA VAL A 138 1.15 -16.91 1.53
C VAL A 138 -0.11 -17.20 2.32
N LYS A 139 -0.10 -18.23 3.16
CA LYS A 139 -1.22 -18.52 4.08
C LYS A 139 -1.16 -17.53 5.25
N LEU A 140 -2.03 -16.54 5.21
CA LEU A 140 -2.23 -15.65 6.36
C LEU A 140 -2.88 -16.45 7.49
N LYS A 141 -2.16 -16.61 8.60
CA LYS A 141 -2.72 -17.22 9.80
C LYS A 141 -3.83 -16.32 10.34
N LYS A 142 -5.05 -16.85 10.45
CA LYS A 142 -6.12 -16.17 11.20
C LYS A 142 -5.88 -16.42 12.68
N HIS A 143 -5.38 -15.43 13.41
CA HIS A 143 -5.36 -15.50 14.86
C HIS A 143 -6.78 -15.41 15.42
N GLN A 144 -7.18 -16.43 16.14
CA GLN A 144 -8.43 -16.44 16.97
C GLN A 144 -8.18 -16.00 18.41
N VAL A 145 -6.92 -15.71 18.77
CA VAL A 145 -6.57 -15.32 20.13
C VAL A 145 -6.85 -13.83 20.32
N PRO A 146 -7.62 -13.45 21.35
CA PRO A 146 -7.82 -12.04 21.67
C PRO A 146 -6.49 -11.36 21.99
N MET A 147 -6.24 -10.22 21.36
CA MET A 147 -5.04 -9.42 21.59
C MET A 147 -5.28 -8.42 22.71
N GLU A 148 -4.35 -8.30 23.63
CA GLU A 148 -4.40 -7.25 24.64
C GLU A 148 -4.18 -5.87 23.98
N LEU A 149 -5.15 -4.99 24.15
CA LEU A 149 -5.09 -3.62 23.63
C LEU A 149 -4.60 -2.68 24.74
N LYS A 150 -3.47 -2.03 24.53
CA LYS A 150 -2.96 -0.98 25.40
C LYS A 150 -3.49 0.38 24.96
N MET A 151 -4.20 1.09 25.85
CA MET A 151 -4.68 2.45 25.56
C MET A 151 -3.48 3.40 25.42
N VAL A 152 -3.42 4.16 24.31
CA VAL A 152 -2.34 5.11 24.01
C VAL A 152 -2.86 6.54 23.82
N GLY A 153 -4.17 6.72 23.64
CA GLY A 153 -4.80 8.03 23.50
C GLY A 153 -6.31 8.00 23.69
N SER A 154 -6.89 9.15 23.99
CA SER A 154 -8.35 9.33 24.09
C SER A 154 -8.70 10.73 23.63
N GLY A 155 -9.52 10.82 22.58
CA GLY A 155 -10.08 12.07 22.06
C GLY A 155 -11.56 12.23 22.43
N SER A 156 -12.22 13.24 21.85
CA SER A 156 -13.66 13.52 22.11
C SER A 156 -14.56 12.37 21.64
N PHE A 157 -14.26 11.76 20.49
CA PHE A 157 -15.12 10.79 19.82
C PHE A 157 -14.58 9.35 19.83
N ALA A 158 -13.27 9.18 20.09
CA ALA A 158 -12.63 7.87 19.99
C ALA A 158 -11.57 7.65 21.06
N HIS A 159 -11.32 6.39 21.32
CA HIS A 159 -10.13 5.90 22.03
C HIS A 159 -9.14 5.30 21.03
N VAL A 160 -7.85 5.50 21.27
CA VAL A 160 -6.77 4.90 20.49
C VAL A 160 -6.03 3.89 21.35
N TYR A 161 -5.92 2.68 20.83
CA TYR A 161 -5.20 1.57 21.46
C TYR A 161 -4.02 1.18 20.57
N SER A 162 -3.07 0.44 21.15
CA SER A 162 -2.01 -0.21 20.39
C SER A 162 -1.91 -1.68 20.75
N TYR A 163 -1.45 -2.49 19.80
CA TYR A 163 -1.08 -3.89 20.00
C TYR A 163 0.10 -4.25 19.09
N VAL A 164 0.77 -5.35 19.39
CA VAL A 164 1.81 -5.92 18.53
C VAL A 164 1.23 -7.14 17.84
N ASP A 165 1.28 -7.15 16.52
CA ASP A 165 0.89 -8.31 15.73
C ASP A 165 1.90 -9.43 15.96
N PRO A 166 1.46 -10.62 16.42
CA PRO A 166 2.38 -11.69 16.77
C PRO A 166 2.99 -12.40 15.57
N ASP A 167 2.36 -12.34 14.39
CA ASP A 167 2.89 -12.96 13.17
C ASP A 167 4.03 -12.13 12.58
N TYR A 168 3.86 -10.79 12.58
CA TYR A 168 4.79 -9.87 11.94
C TYR A 168 5.71 -9.14 12.94
N GLY A 169 5.41 -9.16 14.25
CA GLY A 169 6.11 -8.36 15.25
C GLY A 169 5.93 -6.85 15.06
N ILE A 170 4.97 -6.43 14.23
CA ILE A 170 4.69 -5.03 13.91
C ILE A 170 3.66 -4.46 14.88
N LYS A 171 3.92 -3.25 15.37
CA LYS A 171 3.00 -2.53 16.23
C LYS A 171 1.98 -1.77 15.40
N PHE A 172 0.69 -1.99 15.71
CA PHE A 172 -0.44 -1.30 15.11
C PHE A 172 -1.17 -0.42 16.12
N ALA A 173 -1.90 0.56 15.61
CA ALA A 173 -2.88 1.31 16.39
C ALA A 173 -4.31 0.92 15.98
N VAL A 174 -5.24 0.98 16.94
CA VAL A 174 -6.68 0.78 16.74
C VAL A 174 -7.39 2.03 17.25
N LYS A 175 -8.05 2.76 16.36
CA LYS A 175 -8.93 3.87 16.75
C LYS A 175 -10.35 3.32 16.81
N ARG A 176 -10.95 3.39 18.01
CA ARG A 176 -12.29 2.84 18.30
C ARG A 176 -13.22 3.97 18.72
N ALA A 177 -14.37 4.05 18.09
CA ALA A 177 -15.43 4.99 18.45
C ALA A 177 -15.90 4.76 19.89
N LYS A 178 -16.23 5.82 20.61
CA LYS A 178 -16.83 5.72 21.95
C LYS A 178 -18.26 5.15 21.85
N LYS A 179 -18.65 4.38 22.86
CA LYS A 179 -19.94 3.65 22.86
C LYS A 179 -21.20 4.55 22.81
N ASN A 180 -21.09 5.80 23.26
CA ASN A 180 -22.21 6.70 23.39
C ASN A 180 -22.26 7.79 22.29
N LEU A 181 -21.69 7.51 21.12
CA LEU A 181 -21.79 8.41 19.98
C LEU A 181 -23.16 8.28 19.31
N GLY A 182 -23.74 9.43 18.92
CA GLY A 182 -24.92 9.44 18.05
C GLY A 182 -24.55 9.06 16.61
N ASP A 183 -25.60 8.72 15.81
CA ASP A 183 -25.45 8.27 14.42
C ASP A 183 -24.63 9.25 13.56
N ARG A 184 -24.78 10.54 13.79
CA ARG A 184 -24.02 11.58 13.08
C ARG A 184 -22.51 11.49 13.34
N ASP A 185 -22.11 11.25 14.57
CA ASP A 185 -20.68 11.17 14.93
C ASP A 185 -20.08 9.83 14.51
N LEU A 186 -20.86 8.75 14.53
CA LEU A 186 -20.46 7.46 13.94
C LEU A 186 -20.30 7.58 12.43
N ALA A 187 -21.20 8.26 11.73
CA ALA A 187 -21.07 8.50 10.30
C ALA A 187 -19.80 9.30 9.95
N ARG A 188 -19.46 10.31 10.76
CA ARG A 188 -18.20 11.07 10.63
C ARG A 188 -16.98 10.20 10.89
N PHE A 189 -17.03 9.36 11.91
CA PHE A 189 -15.95 8.44 12.24
C PHE A 189 -15.69 7.44 11.09
N ARG A 190 -16.76 6.94 10.48
CA ARG A 190 -16.67 6.10 9.27
C ARG A 190 -16.11 6.88 8.08
N GLN A 191 -16.60 8.09 7.84
CA GLN A 191 -16.11 8.94 6.75
C GLN A 191 -14.62 9.26 6.90
N GLU A 192 -14.14 9.52 8.12
CA GLU A 192 -12.71 9.70 8.39
C GLU A 192 -11.88 8.52 7.87
N PHE A 193 -12.31 7.29 8.18
CA PHE A 193 -11.64 6.09 7.68
C PHE A 193 -11.66 6.02 6.15
N GLU A 194 -12.81 6.26 5.51
CA GLU A 194 -12.93 6.18 4.04
C GLU A 194 -12.04 7.22 3.35
N VAL A 195 -11.97 8.43 3.89
CA VAL A 195 -11.05 9.47 3.37
C VAL A 195 -9.61 9.01 3.53
N LEU A 196 -9.19 8.59 4.73
CA LEU A 196 -7.82 8.10 4.96
C LEU A 196 -7.49 6.92 4.05
N LYS A 197 -8.44 6.01 3.83
CA LYS A 197 -8.26 4.82 2.98
C LYS A 197 -8.05 5.16 1.51
N SER A 198 -8.60 6.28 1.05
CA SER A 198 -8.42 6.77 -0.32
C SER A 198 -7.09 7.48 -0.55
N LEU A 199 -6.37 7.83 0.52
CA LEU A 199 -5.10 8.56 0.47
C LEU A 199 -3.93 7.57 0.54
N SER A 200 -2.91 7.80 -0.29
CA SER A 200 -1.66 7.03 -0.28
C SER A 200 -0.49 8.00 -0.41
N PHE A 201 0.10 8.38 0.73
CA PHE A 201 1.22 9.31 0.76
C PHE A 201 2.08 9.10 2.02
N PRO A 202 3.41 9.20 1.93
CA PRO A 202 4.30 8.94 3.07
C PRO A 202 4.00 9.76 4.33
N TYR A 203 3.48 10.98 4.18
CA TYR A 203 3.20 11.90 5.28
C TYR A 203 1.71 11.92 5.72
N VAL A 204 0.93 10.93 5.31
CA VAL A 204 -0.44 10.69 5.78
C VAL A 204 -0.47 9.34 6.51
N VAL A 205 -1.23 9.25 7.61
CA VAL A 205 -1.41 7.99 8.35
C VAL A 205 -2.04 6.93 7.45
N GLU A 206 -1.42 5.77 7.40
CA GLU A 206 -1.95 4.63 6.66
C GLU A 206 -3.00 3.89 7.50
N VAL A 207 -4.15 3.60 6.89
CA VAL A 207 -5.24 2.82 7.51
C VAL A 207 -5.47 1.54 6.74
N TYR A 208 -5.84 0.45 7.45
CA TYR A 208 -5.87 -0.89 6.88
C TYR A 208 -7.28 -1.44 6.76
N ARG A 209 -7.98 -1.61 7.88
CA ARG A 209 -9.27 -2.29 7.94
C ARG A 209 -10.21 -1.60 8.93
N TYR A 210 -11.47 -1.47 8.55
CA TYR A 210 -12.57 -1.09 9.42
C TYR A 210 -13.33 -2.32 9.92
N ASP A 211 -13.77 -2.28 11.17
CA ASP A 211 -14.66 -3.27 11.80
C ASP A 211 -16.00 -2.59 12.13
N ASP A 212 -17.04 -2.97 11.40
CA ASP A 212 -18.37 -2.38 11.55
C ASP A 212 -19.06 -2.80 12.87
N THR A 213 -18.69 -3.95 13.44
CA THR A 213 -19.29 -4.46 14.68
C THR A 213 -18.81 -3.66 15.88
N LEU A 214 -17.52 -3.31 15.91
CA LEU A 214 -16.87 -2.59 17.00
C LEU A 214 -16.77 -1.08 16.74
N ASN A 215 -17.13 -0.63 15.54
CA ASN A 215 -16.89 0.74 15.08
C ASN A 215 -15.44 1.17 15.34
N GLU A 216 -14.49 0.41 14.79
CA GLU A 216 -13.05 0.66 14.93
C GLU A 216 -12.32 0.43 13.62
N TYR A 217 -11.17 1.08 13.49
CA TYR A 217 -10.28 0.79 12.39
C TYR A 217 -8.82 0.64 12.84
N ARG A 218 -8.08 -0.16 12.08
CA ARG A 218 -6.66 -0.39 12.28
C ARG A 218 -5.85 0.56 11.41
N MET A 219 -4.78 1.08 11.99
CA MET A 219 -3.88 2.01 11.31
C MET A 219 -2.43 1.76 11.74
N GLU A 220 -1.48 2.34 11.02
CA GLU A 220 -0.09 2.33 11.43
C GLU A 220 0.09 2.99 12.79
N TYR A 221 1.02 2.45 13.58
CA TYR A 221 1.36 3.02 14.88
C TYR A 221 2.36 4.16 14.72
N CYS A 222 2.09 5.27 15.39
CA CYS A 222 3.01 6.40 15.53
C CYS A 222 3.42 6.55 16.99
N ASP A 223 4.70 6.92 17.22
CA ASP A 223 5.32 6.89 18.56
C ASP A 223 4.95 8.08 19.42
N SER A 224 4.61 9.23 18.80
CA SER A 224 4.34 10.48 19.49
C SER A 224 3.46 11.40 18.67
N THR A 225 2.80 12.36 19.33
CA THR A 225 2.28 13.54 18.67
C THR A 225 3.40 14.56 18.44
N LEU A 226 3.21 15.49 17.52
CA LEU A 226 4.15 16.61 17.33
C LEU A 226 4.30 17.42 18.63
N ARG A 227 3.20 17.64 19.35
CA ARG A 227 3.21 18.33 20.65
C ARG A 227 4.16 17.66 21.64
N ASP A 228 3.99 16.37 21.85
CA ASP A 228 4.75 15.64 22.86
C ASP A 228 6.21 15.48 22.48
N TYR A 229 6.47 15.28 21.19
CA TYR A 229 7.85 15.14 20.69
C TYR A 229 8.64 16.43 20.88
N ILE A 230 8.11 17.58 20.43
CA ILE A 230 8.76 18.88 20.59
C ILE A 230 8.90 19.20 22.07
N ARG A 231 7.85 19.05 22.89
CA ARG A 231 7.90 19.31 24.32
C ARG A 231 9.03 18.54 25.02
N LYS A 232 9.22 17.26 24.67
CA LYS A 232 10.24 16.38 25.28
C LYS A 232 11.65 16.69 24.80
N LYS A 233 11.80 17.11 23.54
CA LYS A 233 13.12 17.20 22.87
C LYS A 233 13.50 18.60 22.43
N ASN A 234 12.74 19.64 22.77
CA ASN A 234 12.91 21.00 22.24
C ASN A 234 14.36 21.50 22.28
N ALA A 235 15.06 21.31 23.40
CA ALA A 235 16.45 21.76 23.56
C ALA A 235 17.47 20.98 22.70
N SER A 236 17.14 19.77 22.26
CA SER A 236 18.07 18.88 21.54
C SER A 236 17.81 18.78 20.04
N ILE A 237 16.69 19.33 19.54
CA ILE A 237 16.37 19.28 18.11
C ILE A 237 17.14 20.36 17.38
N SER A 238 18.01 19.95 16.43
CA SER A 238 18.75 20.87 15.58
C SER A 238 17.85 21.64 14.63
N PHE A 239 18.30 22.80 14.16
CA PHE A 239 17.59 23.58 13.14
C PHE A 239 17.30 22.75 11.89
N ALA A 240 18.27 22.00 11.39
CA ALA A 240 18.09 21.12 10.23
C ALA A 240 16.99 20.04 10.46
N ALA A 241 16.87 19.49 11.68
CA ALA A 241 15.81 18.56 12.01
C ALA A 241 14.43 19.25 12.05
N ARG A 242 14.33 20.48 12.61
CA ARG A 242 13.09 21.27 12.60
C ARG A 242 12.66 21.61 11.17
N LYS A 243 13.60 22.03 10.32
CA LYS A 243 13.35 22.29 8.89
C LYS A 243 12.81 21.03 8.18
N ARG A 244 13.42 19.85 8.40
CA ARG A 244 12.94 18.59 7.82
C ARG A 244 11.53 18.21 8.30
N ILE A 245 11.22 18.37 9.58
CA ILE A 245 9.87 18.11 10.12
C ILE A 245 8.87 19.08 9.49
N SER A 246 9.22 20.36 9.36
CA SER A 246 8.37 21.37 8.71
C SER A 246 8.09 21.03 7.26
N LEU A 247 9.11 20.66 6.48
CA LEU A 247 8.94 20.29 5.07
C LEU A 247 8.07 19.04 4.90
N GLN A 248 8.27 18.00 5.72
CA GLN A 248 7.43 16.79 5.68
C GLN A 248 5.96 17.13 5.96
N PHE A 249 5.71 17.97 6.97
CA PHE A 249 4.38 18.46 7.30
C PHE A 249 3.77 19.22 6.10
N LEU A 250 4.50 20.18 5.54
CA LEU A 250 4.04 20.98 4.40
C LEU A 250 3.80 20.12 3.13
N TYR A 251 4.64 19.15 2.85
CA TYR A 251 4.41 18.21 1.74
C TYR A 251 3.15 17.37 1.96
N GLY A 252 2.87 16.97 3.21
CA GLY A 252 1.62 16.30 3.56
C GLY A 252 0.38 17.17 3.27
N ILE A 253 0.39 18.43 3.69
CA ILE A 253 -0.69 19.38 3.41
C ILE A 253 -0.81 19.66 1.91
N ASN A 254 0.30 19.88 1.21
CA ASN A 254 0.31 20.09 -0.24
C ASN A 254 -0.32 18.90 -0.98
N TYR A 255 -0.02 17.67 -0.57
CA TYR A 255 -0.66 16.48 -1.13
C TYR A 255 -2.18 16.52 -0.95
N LEU A 256 -2.69 16.87 0.23
CA LEU A 256 -4.14 17.02 0.45
C LEU A 256 -4.76 18.07 -0.48
N HIS A 257 -4.12 19.23 -0.61
CA HIS A 257 -4.59 20.28 -1.51
C HIS A 257 -4.64 19.85 -2.98
N HIS A 258 -3.68 19.05 -3.42
CA HIS A 258 -3.73 18.43 -4.76
C HIS A 258 -4.90 17.44 -4.92
N GLN A 259 -5.28 16.72 -3.85
CA GLN A 259 -6.48 15.88 -3.81
C GLN A 259 -7.78 16.68 -3.66
N LYS A 260 -7.72 18.02 -3.70
CA LYS A 260 -8.86 18.93 -3.46
C LYS A 260 -9.47 18.81 -2.06
N LEU A 261 -8.66 18.40 -1.11
CA LEU A 261 -9.04 18.24 0.30
C LEU A 261 -8.39 19.33 1.15
N LEU A 262 -9.11 19.83 2.13
CA LEU A 262 -8.60 20.67 3.20
C LEU A 262 -8.71 19.89 4.52
N HIS A 263 -7.65 19.94 5.33
CA HIS A 263 -7.60 19.17 6.59
C HIS A 263 -8.62 19.69 7.62
N ARG A 264 -8.76 21.01 7.75
CA ARG A 264 -9.71 21.75 8.59
C ARG A 264 -9.58 21.57 10.10
N ASP A 265 -8.76 20.65 10.56
CA ASP A 265 -8.47 20.38 11.97
C ASP A 265 -6.97 20.23 12.23
N ILE A 266 -6.18 21.13 11.64
CA ILE A 266 -4.74 21.16 11.86
C ILE A 266 -4.47 21.54 13.32
N SER A 267 -3.84 20.61 14.05
CA SER A 267 -3.46 20.77 15.44
C SER A 267 -2.19 20.01 15.76
N LEU A 268 -1.53 20.36 16.86
CA LEU A 268 -0.32 19.69 17.33
C LEU A 268 -0.55 18.22 17.74
N GLN A 269 -1.80 17.82 18.00
CA GLN A 269 -2.20 16.46 18.32
C GLN A 269 -2.48 15.61 17.07
N ASN A 270 -2.96 16.23 15.99
CA ASN A 270 -3.33 15.55 14.76
C ASN A 270 -2.14 15.36 13.81
N ILE A 271 -0.97 15.87 14.20
CA ILE A 271 0.30 15.59 13.53
C ILE A 271 1.05 14.58 14.37
N LEU A 272 1.18 13.36 13.84
CA LEU A 272 1.83 12.25 14.50
C LEU A 272 3.26 12.06 13.96
N LEU A 273 4.09 11.39 14.73
CA LEU A 273 5.49 11.13 14.38
C LEU A 273 5.84 9.66 14.61
N LYS A 274 6.44 9.06 13.58
CA LYS A 274 7.21 7.80 13.74
C LYS A 274 8.66 8.17 14.05
N VAL A 275 9.22 7.57 15.09
CA VAL A 275 10.59 7.85 15.55
C VAL A 275 11.40 6.57 15.40
N PHE A 276 12.45 6.62 14.59
CA PHE A 276 13.32 5.49 14.32
C PHE A 276 14.53 5.49 15.26
N GLY A 277 15.13 4.32 15.47
CA GLY A 277 16.28 4.14 16.36
C GLY A 277 17.50 5.01 16.01
N SER A 278 17.65 5.41 14.75
CA SER A 278 18.66 6.36 14.28
C SER A 278 18.39 7.82 14.67
N GLY A 279 17.25 8.12 15.30
CA GLY A 279 16.77 9.48 15.57
C GLY A 279 16.07 10.14 14.39
N ALA A 280 15.93 9.46 13.27
CA ALA A 280 15.12 9.93 12.15
C ALA A 280 13.64 10.02 12.54
N VAL A 281 12.93 11.00 11.99
CA VAL A 281 11.51 11.26 12.27
C VAL A 281 10.76 11.34 10.98
N LEU A 282 9.60 10.66 10.93
CA LEU A 282 8.64 10.72 9.84
C LEU A 282 7.32 11.31 10.35
N VAL A 283 6.89 12.41 9.72
CA VAL A 283 5.63 13.09 10.01
C VAL A 283 4.46 12.32 9.40
N LYS A 284 3.34 12.24 10.11
CA LYS A 284 2.10 11.60 9.67
C LYS A 284 0.90 12.45 10.02
N LEU A 285 0.20 12.98 9.01
CA LEU A 285 -1.07 13.68 9.20
C LEU A 285 -2.17 12.68 9.55
N SER A 286 -3.00 13.01 10.54
CA SER A 286 -4.07 12.15 11.05
C SER A 286 -5.31 12.98 11.39
N ASP A 287 -6.42 12.29 11.71
CA ASP A 287 -7.69 12.91 12.13
C ASP A 287 -8.36 13.77 11.05
N PHE A 288 -8.91 13.10 10.04
CA PHE A 288 -9.58 13.72 8.89
C PHE A 288 -11.09 13.85 9.08
N GLY A 289 -11.58 13.81 10.32
CA GLY A 289 -13.01 13.87 10.63
C GLY A 289 -13.75 15.16 10.23
N LEU A 290 -13.00 16.18 9.76
CA LEU A 290 -13.55 17.44 9.25
C LEU A 290 -13.23 17.66 7.76
N VAL A 291 -12.53 16.75 7.13
CA VAL A 291 -12.28 16.86 5.69
C VAL A 291 -13.63 16.89 4.98
N LYS A 292 -13.88 17.97 4.26
CA LYS A 292 -15.06 18.13 3.44
C LYS A 292 -14.73 17.72 2.02
N ASP A 293 -15.39 16.68 1.53
CA ASP A 293 -15.79 16.68 0.14
C ASP A 293 -16.70 17.90 -0.09
N GLN A 294 -16.59 18.61 -1.21
CA GLN A 294 -17.36 19.83 -1.51
C GLN A 294 -18.88 19.65 -1.37
N THR A 295 -19.35 18.42 -1.16
CA THR A 295 -20.75 18.02 -1.03
C THR A 295 -21.24 17.76 0.40
N SER A 296 -20.35 17.70 1.43
CA SER A 296 -20.76 17.30 2.77
C SER A 296 -21.26 18.46 3.62
N GLU A 297 -22.45 18.33 4.21
CA GLU A 297 -23.11 19.35 5.05
C GLU A 297 -22.67 19.37 6.53
N PHE A 298 -21.71 18.54 6.94
CA PHE A 298 -21.31 18.38 8.32
C PHE A 298 -20.39 19.50 8.80
N THR A 299 -20.90 20.35 9.70
CA THR A 299 -20.14 21.36 10.44
C THR A 299 -20.08 21.02 11.93
N ARG A 300 -18.89 21.11 12.57
CA ARG A 300 -18.78 20.99 14.04
C ARG A 300 -19.34 22.21 14.73
N THR A 301 -19.91 22.01 15.92
CA THR A 301 -20.26 23.10 16.84
C THR A 301 -19.00 23.66 17.52
N GLN A 302 -19.01 24.90 17.95
CA GLN A 302 -17.86 25.58 18.59
C GLN A 302 -17.30 24.83 19.81
N THR A 303 -18.13 24.05 20.51
CA THR A 303 -17.76 23.30 21.72
C THR A 303 -16.89 22.07 21.43
N GLU A 304 -16.91 21.55 20.18
CA GLU A 304 -16.22 20.33 19.78
C GLU A 304 -14.76 20.56 19.32
N MET A 305 -14.32 21.81 19.18
CA MET A 305 -13.02 22.21 18.61
C MET A 305 -11.95 22.52 19.66
N LYS A 306 -11.93 21.82 20.80
CA LYS A 306 -10.88 22.03 21.82
C LYS A 306 -9.52 21.60 21.26
N GLY A 307 -8.61 22.57 21.11
CA GLY A 307 -7.23 22.35 20.68
C GLY A 307 -6.95 22.60 19.18
N THR A 308 -7.98 22.85 18.37
CA THR A 308 -7.81 23.27 16.97
C THR A 308 -7.35 24.73 16.90
N ILE A 309 -6.34 24.96 16.08
CA ILE A 309 -5.86 26.32 15.77
C ILE A 309 -6.78 26.90 14.71
N ARG A 310 -7.63 27.84 15.12
CA ARG A 310 -8.63 28.45 14.25
C ARG A 310 -8.23 29.88 13.86
N ASP A 311 -8.37 30.18 12.57
CA ASP A 311 -8.22 31.52 12.05
C ASP A 311 -9.32 32.45 12.67
N PRO A 312 -8.96 33.51 13.39
CA PRO A 312 -9.94 34.44 14.00
C PRO A 312 -10.77 35.18 12.95
N LEU A 313 -10.31 35.28 11.71
CA LEU A 313 -11.00 35.95 10.61
C LEU A 313 -12.07 35.06 9.95
N LEU A 314 -12.10 33.75 10.25
CA LEU A 314 -13.09 32.84 9.73
C LEU A 314 -14.46 33.05 10.37
N GLY A 315 -15.37 33.68 9.67
CA GLY A 315 -16.74 33.93 10.14
C GLY A 315 -17.59 32.67 10.17
N SER A 316 -17.58 31.91 9.08
CA SER A 316 -18.31 30.64 8.94
C SER A 316 -17.40 29.53 8.48
N PHE A 317 -17.61 28.33 9.03
CA PHE A 317 -16.83 27.15 8.62
C PHE A 317 -17.14 26.71 7.15
N LYS A 318 -18.25 27.20 6.59
CA LYS A 318 -18.58 26.99 5.18
C LYS A 318 -17.61 27.73 4.23
N ASP A 319 -17.06 28.85 4.69
CA ASP A 319 -16.17 29.72 3.92
C ASP A 319 -14.69 29.32 4.10
N TYR A 320 -14.41 28.18 4.76
CA TYR A 320 -13.06 27.72 5.02
C TYR A 320 -12.29 27.40 3.72
N ALA A 321 -11.19 28.08 3.52
CA ALA A 321 -10.34 28.02 2.34
C ALA A 321 -8.86 27.78 2.71
N VAL A 322 -8.00 27.62 1.71
CA VAL A 322 -6.54 27.45 1.87
C VAL A 322 -5.93 28.54 2.78
N VAL A 323 -6.34 29.80 2.63
CA VAL A 323 -5.81 30.91 3.43
C VAL A 323 -6.12 30.80 4.92
N ASN A 324 -7.18 30.07 5.29
CA ASN A 324 -7.49 29.78 6.69
C ASN A 324 -6.63 28.63 7.22
N GLU A 325 -6.30 27.64 6.37
CA GLU A 325 -5.31 26.62 6.74
C GLU A 325 -3.92 27.22 6.93
N MET A 326 -3.54 28.21 6.11
CA MET A 326 -2.26 28.91 6.26
C MET A 326 -2.08 29.48 7.66
N TYR A 327 -3.14 30.05 8.26
CA TYR A 327 -3.10 30.51 9.64
C TYR A 327 -2.70 29.39 10.61
N SER A 328 -3.37 28.25 10.51
CA SER A 328 -3.06 27.08 11.36
C SER A 328 -1.64 26.56 11.08
N ILE A 329 -1.23 26.49 9.81
CA ILE A 329 0.12 26.09 9.40
C ILE A 329 1.18 27.00 10.03
N GLY A 330 0.98 28.32 10.04
CA GLY A 330 1.89 29.27 10.68
C GLY A 330 2.12 28.96 12.16
N HIS A 331 1.08 28.61 12.91
CA HIS A 331 1.19 28.21 14.31
C HIS A 331 1.91 26.85 14.49
N ILE A 332 1.70 25.90 13.59
CA ILE A 332 2.44 24.63 13.61
C ILE A 332 3.94 24.89 13.37
N LEU A 333 4.28 25.72 12.39
CA LEU A 333 5.67 26.10 12.12
C LEU A 333 6.30 26.83 13.32
N ALA A 334 5.56 27.77 13.94
CA ALA A 334 6.01 28.44 15.15
C ALA A 334 6.37 27.43 16.24
N TYR A 335 5.52 26.43 16.48
CA TYR A 335 5.78 25.39 17.46
C TYR A 335 6.98 24.50 17.09
N ILE A 336 7.10 24.11 15.83
CA ILE A 336 8.23 23.31 15.37
C ILE A 336 9.55 24.04 15.58
N PHE A 337 9.62 25.34 15.23
CA PHE A 337 10.88 26.08 15.30
C PHE A 337 11.22 26.58 16.71
N THR A 338 10.21 26.95 17.52
CA THR A 338 10.44 27.60 18.83
C THR A 338 10.05 26.74 20.04
N GLY A 339 9.18 25.75 19.88
CA GLY A 339 8.56 25.00 20.97
C GLY A 339 7.47 25.79 21.72
N ARG A 340 7.03 26.94 21.21
CA ARG A 340 5.99 27.80 21.80
C ARG A 340 4.74 27.78 20.93
N GLU A 341 3.56 27.77 21.54
CA GLU A 341 2.26 27.81 20.85
C GLU A 341 1.89 29.19 20.34
N SER A 342 2.47 30.25 20.92
CA SER A 342 2.31 31.63 20.46
C SER A 342 3.22 31.95 19.26
N LEU A 343 2.78 32.84 18.40
CA LEU A 343 3.61 33.37 17.33
C LEU A 343 4.81 34.15 17.94
N PRO A 344 6.05 33.86 17.46
CA PRO A 344 7.24 34.57 17.93
C PRO A 344 7.26 36.03 17.42
N PRO A 345 8.05 36.96 18.02
CA PRO A 345 8.32 38.27 17.44
C PRO A 345 8.97 38.14 16.06
N ALA A 346 8.63 39.03 15.12
CA ALA A 346 9.16 38.99 13.74
C ALA A 346 10.60 39.53 13.66
N THR A 347 11.58 38.73 14.13
CA THR A 347 12.97 39.18 14.27
C THR A 347 13.96 38.51 13.30
N GLY A 348 13.50 37.48 12.60
CA GLY A 348 14.33 36.70 11.70
C GLY A 348 13.56 36.14 10.50
N GLU A 349 14.24 35.40 9.64
CA GLU A 349 13.66 34.86 8.41
C GLU A 349 12.57 33.80 8.70
N VAL A 350 12.80 32.94 9.70
CA VAL A 350 11.80 31.94 10.14
C VAL A 350 10.55 32.63 10.63
N GLU A 351 10.71 33.65 11.48
CA GLU A 351 9.60 34.43 12.06
C GLU A 351 8.85 35.21 10.98
N ARG A 352 9.55 35.77 9.98
CA ARG A 352 8.94 36.41 8.82
C ARG A 352 7.99 35.46 8.09
N ILE A 353 8.46 34.25 7.80
CA ILE A 353 7.66 33.20 7.13
C ILE A 353 6.43 32.85 7.97
N ILE A 354 6.62 32.63 9.26
CA ILE A 354 5.54 32.30 10.20
C ILE A 354 4.49 33.42 10.22
N HIS A 355 4.92 34.66 10.34
CA HIS A 355 4.00 35.84 10.39
C HIS A 355 3.24 36.00 9.08
N LYS A 356 3.88 35.77 7.92
CA LYS A 356 3.21 35.81 6.61
C LYS A 356 2.09 34.78 6.48
N CYS A 357 2.19 33.62 7.15
CA CYS A 357 1.09 32.65 7.22
C CYS A 357 -0.13 33.19 7.98
N ALA A 358 0.06 34.04 9.01
CA ALA A 358 -0.95 34.39 9.99
C ALA A 358 -1.32 35.88 9.97
N VAL A 359 -0.86 36.69 9.01
CA VAL A 359 -1.18 38.11 8.88
C VAL A 359 -2.70 38.32 8.73
N ASN A 360 -3.20 39.42 9.28
CA ASN A 360 -4.65 39.72 9.31
C ASN A 360 -5.24 39.96 7.91
N ASP A 361 -4.47 40.50 6.98
CA ASP A 361 -4.91 40.59 5.59
C ASP A 361 -4.69 39.23 4.89
N VAL A 362 -5.76 38.51 4.62
CA VAL A 362 -5.74 37.17 3.97
C VAL A 362 -5.11 37.19 2.59
N ASN A 363 -5.13 38.34 1.88
CA ASN A 363 -4.51 38.49 0.58
C ASN A 363 -2.98 38.56 0.64
N GLN A 364 -2.44 38.91 1.81
CA GLN A 364 -0.99 38.98 2.05
C GLN A 364 -0.44 37.65 2.56
N ARG A 365 -1.29 36.68 2.91
CA ARG A 365 -0.87 35.32 3.25
C ARG A 365 -0.38 34.58 2.01
N TYR A 366 0.33 33.46 2.22
CA TYR A 366 0.58 32.51 1.13
C TYR A 366 -0.76 32.01 0.58
N GLN A 367 -0.90 32.01 -0.75
CA GLN A 367 -2.13 31.56 -1.41
C GLN A 367 -2.06 30.07 -1.75
N ALA A 368 -0.86 29.50 -1.78
CA ALA A 368 -0.63 28.08 -1.97
C ALA A 368 0.48 27.58 -1.03
N VAL A 369 0.39 26.31 -0.60
CA VAL A 369 1.43 25.69 0.26
C VAL A 369 2.77 25.56 -0.47
N THR A 370 2.76 25.47 -1.79
CA THR A 370 3.97 25.42 -2.61
C THR A 370 4.84 26.68 -2.49
N GLU A 371 4.22 27.86 -2.35
CA GLU A 371 4.95 29.11 -2.10
C GLU A 371 5.68 29.07 -0.76
N LEU A 372 5.00 28.56 0.27
CA LEU A 372 5.56 28.40 1.61
C LEU A 372 6.68 27.34 1.65
N ILE A 373 6.51 26.22 0.94
CA ILE A 373 7.55 25.20 0.83
C ILE A 373 8.82 25.81 0.24
N ALA A 374 8.71 26.55 -0.86
CA ALA A 374 9.87 27.17 -1.51
C ALA A 374 10.65 28.11 -0.55
N GLU A 375 9.94 28.90 0.28
CA GLU A 375 10.61 29.75 1.26
C GLU A 375 11.24 28.94 2.40
N VAL A 376 10.57 27.89 2.90
CA VAL A 376 11.12 27.02 3.96
C VAL A 376 12.35 26.23 3.46
N GLU A 377 12.37 25.83 2.19
CA GLU A 377 13.52 25.13 1.59
C GLU A 377 14.79 25.99 1.55
N THR A 378 14.66 27.32 1.47
CA THR A 378 15.82 28.23 1.45
C THR A 378 16.34 28.56 2.85
N LEU A 379 15.59 28.24 3.93
CA LEU A 379 16.00 28.57 5.30
C LEU A 379 17.37 27.95 5.64
N GLU A 380 18.26 28.76 6.17
CA GLU A 380 19.55 28.33 6.72
C GLU A 380 19.57 28.47 8.25
N ALA A 381 20.44 27.69 8.89
CA ALA A 381 20.62 27.81 10.33
C ALA A 381 21.14 29.24 10.65
N PRO A 382 20.63 29.90 11.73
CA PRO A 382 21.15 31.19 12.15
C PRO A 382 22.67 31.12 12.32
N SER A 383 23.40 32.01 11.68
CA SER A 383 24.84 32.14 11.89
C SER A 383 25.11 32.39 13.36
N ILE A 384 25.93 31.55 14.00
CA ILE A 384 26.45 31.84 15.34
C ILE A 384 27.36 33.07 15.14
N GLN A 385 26.79 34.26 15.29
CA GLN A 385 27.65 35.43 15.47
C GLN A 385 28.46 35.18 16.75
N ALA A 386 29.72 35.01 16.60
CA ALA A 386 30.67 34.92 17.70
C ALA A 386 30.42 36.17 18.57
N ILE A 387 29.87 35.95 19.79
CA ILE A 387 29.89 36.94 20.82
C ILE A 387 31.37 37.12 21.19
N ALA A 388 32.00 38.15 20.61
CA ALA A 388 33.33 38.59 20.96
C ALA A 388 33.26 39.39 22.28
#